data_c6ffcaef5c638a76f95e875d27b9ce71
#
_entry.id   c6ffcaef5c638a76f95e875d27b9ce71
#
_cell.length_a   1.000
_cell.length_b   1.000
_cell.length_c   1.000
_cell.angle_alpha   90.00
_cell.angle_beta   90.00
_cell.angle_gamma   90.00
#
_symmetry.space_group_name_H-M   'P 1'
#
loop_
_entity.id
_entity.type
_entity.pdbx_description
1 polymer ?
#
loop_
_entity_poly.entity_id
_entity_poly.type
_entity_poly.pdbx_seq_one_letter_code
_entity_poly.pdbx_strand_id
1 'polypeptide(L)'
;ALDACADLKLISQRLRVLRDLGLGYLTLGEETPSLSGGEAQRLKLASEIGRGQSDSVFVFDEPTIGLHPSDVMTLLNVFQSLIDHGATVIVIEHDLDVIRNADYIIDMGPGGGSEGGRIVATGTPEQIRRSNESVTGKFI
;
A
#
# COMPACT_ATOMS: atom_id res chain seq x y z
N ALA A 1 -19.94 -12.12 -7.85
CA ALA A 1 -19.00 -13.27 -7.86
C ALA A 1 -18.89 -13.93 -6.49
N LEU A 2 -18.69 -13.18 -5.39
CA LEU A 2 -18.56 -13.75 -4.04
C LEU A 2 -19.73 -14.64 -3.64
N ASP A 3 -20.96 -14.18 -3.85
CA ASP A 3 -22.17 -14.93 -3.52
C ASP A 3 -22.32 -16.21 -4.38
N ALA A 4 -21.96 -16.11 -5.67
CA ALA A 4 -22.00 -17.25 -6.58
C ALA A 4 -20.92 -18.32 -6.29
N CYS A 5 -19.87 -17.95 -5.57
CA CYS A 5 -18.76 -18.83 -5.22
C CYS A 5 -18.69 -19.14 -3.71
N ALA A 6 -19.77 -18.88 -2.94
CA ALA A 6 -19.78 -19.03 -1.49
C ALA A 6 -19.37 -20.43 -1.02
N ASP A 7 -19.76 -21.46 -1.74
CA ASP A 7 -19.43 -22.86 -1.43
C ASP A 7 -18.00 -23.27 -1.84
N LEU A 8 -17.33 -22.45 -2.64
CA LEU A 8 -15.98 -22.70 -3.14
C LEU A 8 -14.97 -21.95 -2.27
N LYS A 9 -14.60 -22.50 -1.12
CA LYS A 9 -13.78 -21.83 -0.08
C LYS A 9 -12.53 -21.14 -0.62
N LEU A 10 -11.74 -21.80 -1.47
CA LEU A 10 -10.51 -21.23 -2.03
C LEU A 10 -10.78 -20.01 -2.93
N ILE A 11 -11.80 -20.11 -3.78
CA ILE A 11 -12.19 -19.03 -4.70
C ILE A 11 -12.76 -17.86 -3.89
N SER A 12 -13.67 -18.13 -2.96
CA SER A 12 -14.24 -17.14 -2.06
C SER A 12 -13.15 -16.37 -1.29
N GLN A 13 -12.14 -17.07 -0.78
CA GLN A 13 -11.03 -16.45 -0.07
C GLN A 13 -10.23 -15.50 -0.99
N ARG A 14 -9.91 -15.92 -2.20
CA ARG A 14 -9.21 -15.09 -3.19
C ARG A 14 -10.02 -13.85 -3.59
N LEU A 15 -11.32 -14.03 -3.80
CA LEU A 15 -12.22 -12.91 -4.14
C LEU A 15 -12.38 -11.91 -3.00
N ARG A 16 -12.35 -12.36 -1.75
CA ARG A 16 -12.35 -11.47 -0.57
C ARG A 16 -11.09 -10.62 -0.54
N VAL A 17 -9.91 -11.22 -0.74
CA VAL A 17 -8.65 -10.48 -0.81
C VAL A 17 -8.71 -9.38 -1.88
N LEU A 18 -9.22 -9.68 -3.09
CA LEU A 18 -9.39 -8.68 -4.14
C LEU A 18 -10.32 -7.54 -3.70
N ARG A 19 -11.45 -7.86 -3.09
CA ARG A 19 -12.38 -6.86 -2.56
C ARG A 19 -11.72 -5.99 -1.48
N ASP A 20 -11.01 -6.62 -0.55
CA ASP A 20 -10.36 -5.96 0.58
C ASP A 20 -9.20 -5.06 0.13
N LEU A 21 -8.65 -5.29 -1.06
CA LEU A 21 -7.69 -4.41 -1.75
C LEU A 21 -8.36 -3.31 -2.59
N GLY A 22 -9.67 -3.08 -2.44
CA GLY A 22 -10.38 -2.06 -3.20
C GLY A 22 -10.63 -2.42 -4.66
N LEU A 23 -10.49 -3.70 -5.06
CA LEU A 23 -10.70 -4.19 -6.44
C LEU A 23 -12.07 -4.84 -6.64
N GLY A 24 -12.99 -4.64 -5.68
CA GLY A 24 -14.30 -5.30 -5.71
C GLY A 24 -15.23 -4.86 -6.84
N TYR A 25 -14.95 -3.74 -7.48
CA TYR A 25 -15.70 -3.22 -8.64
C TYR A 25 -15.27 -3.82 -9.98
N LEU A 26 -14.08 -4.44 -10.05
CA LEU A 26 -13.58 -5.05 -11.28
C LEU A 26 -14.43 -6.26 -11.69
N THR A 27 -14.63 -6.43 -12.97
CA THR A 27 -15.23 -7.64 -13.55
C THR A 27 -14.20 -8.75 -13.68
N LEU A 28 -14.61 -9.98 -13.35
CA LEU A 28 -13.78 -11.14 -13.65
C LEU A 28 -13.70 -11.30 -15.18
N GLY A 29 -12.50 -11.23 -15.72
CA GLY A 29 -12.28 -11.24 -17.17
C GLY A 29 -11.85 -9.87 -17.72
N GLU A 30 -11.65 -8.86 -16.85
CA GLU A 30 -11.04 -7.59 -17.24
C GLU A 30 -9.65 -7.84 -17.84
N GLU A 31 -9.37 -7.17 -18.96
CA GLU A 31 -8.06 -7.27 -19.61
C GLU A 31 -7.01 -6.49 -18.81
N THR A 32 -5.84 -7.08 -18.56
CA THR A 32 -4.76 -6.45 -17.80
C THR A 32 -4.38 -5.04 -18.31
N PRO A 33 -4.34 -4.76 -19.63
CA PRO A 33 -4.04 -3.42 -20.13
C PRO A 33 -5.07 -2.34 -19.77
N SER A 34 -6.27 -2.72 -19.33
CA SER A 34 -7.32 -1.76 -18.91
C SER A 34 -7.13 -1.29 -17.47
N LEU A 35 -6.28 -1.96 -16.68
CA LEU A 35 -6.04 -1.64 -15.28
C LEU A 35 -5.12 -0.41 -15.14
N SER A 36 -5.45 0.46 -14.19
CA SER A 36 -4.52 1.50 -13.74
C SER A 36 -3.29 0.91 -13.07
N GLY A 37 -2.20 1.70 -12.95
CA GLY A 37 -0.98 1.26 -12.28
C GLY A 37 -1.23 0.77 -10.85
N GLY A 38 -2.03 1.50 -10.07
CA GLY A 38 -2.40 1.11 -8.70
C GLY A 38 -3.25 -0.16 -8.65
N GLU A 39 -4.19 -0.35 -9.58
CA GLU A 39 -4.99 -1.59 -9.67
C GLU A 39 -4.11 -2.79 -10.00
N ALA A 40 -3.20 -2.64 -10.94
CA ALA A 40 -2.26 -3.71 -11.32
C ALA A 40 -1.34 -4.09 -10.14
N GLN A 41 -0.84 -3.11 -9.37
CA GLN A 41 -0.04 -3.37 -8.16
C GLN A 41 -0.86 -4.13 -7.10
N ARG A 42 -2.08 -3.68 -6.82
CA ARG A 42 -2.98 -4.34 -5.84
C ARG A 42 -3.38 -5.74 -6.30
N LEU A 43 -3.60 -5.95 -7.61
CA LEU A 43 -3.87 -7.28 -8.15
C LEU A 43 -2.67 -8.22 -7.97
N LYS A 44 -1.45 -7.73 -8.23
CA LYS A 44 -0.22 -8.47 -7.97
C LYS A 44 -0.08 -8.82 -6.49
N LEU A 45 -0.34 -7.85 -5.59
CA LEU A 45 -0.34 -8.07 -4.16
C LEU A 45 -1.32 -9.17 -3.75
N ALA A 46 -2.55 -9.15 -4.28
CA ALA A 46 -3.54 -10.19 -4.04
C ALA A 46 -3.05 -11.60 -4.42
N SER A 47 -2.22 -11.71 -5.46
CA SER A 47 -1.66 -12.98 -5.90
C SER A 47 -0.57 -13.51 -4.96
N GLU A 48 0.09 -12.63 -4.22
CA GLU A 48 1.17 -12.99 -3.30
C GLU A 48 0.66 -13.31 -1.88
N ILE A 49 -0.47 -12.75 -1.47
CA ILE A 49 -1.07 -13.02 -0.15
C ILE A 49 -1.32 -14.53 0.03
N GLY A 50 -0.82 -15.08 1.14
CA GLY A 50 -0.96 -16.51 1.46
C GLY A 50 0.13 -17.42 0.91
N ARG A 51 1.16 -16.87 0.25
CA ARG A 51 2.42 -17.56 -0.02
C ARG A 51 3.38 -17.35 1.15
N GLY A 52 4.39 -18.21 1.31
CA GLY A 52 5.45 -18.00 2.30
C GLY A 52 6.18 -16.69 1.99
N GLN A 53 6.09 -15.71 2.90
CA GLN A 53 6.53 -14.33 2.68
C GLN A 53 7.69 -13.92 3.59
N SER A 54 8.19 -14.85 4.42
CA SER A 54 9.38 -14.61 5.24
C SER A 54 10.54 -14.19 4.34
N ASP A 55 11.26 -13.14 4.74
CA ASP A 55 12.41 -12.58 4.05
C ASP A 55 12.12 -11.93 2.67
N SER A 56 10.84 -11.63 2.37
CA SER A 56 10.45 -10.92 1.15
C SER A 56 10.45 -9.40 1.37
N VAL A 57 10.81 -8.64 0.34
CA VAL A 57 10.68 -7.18 0.30
C VAL A 57 9.65 -6.80 -0.73
N PHE A 58 8.61 -6.10 -0.31
CA PHE A 58 7.59 -5.54 -1.18
C PHE A 58 7.80 -4.04 -1.31
N VAL A 59 7.81 -3.54 -2.54
CA VAL A 59 7.90 -2.10 -2.85
C VAL A 59 6.65 -1.68 -3.59
N PHE A 60 5.96 -0.68 -3.06
CA PHE A 60 4.75 -0.10 -3.64
C PHE A 60 5.00 1.37 -3.97
N ASP A 61 4.56 1.77 -5.15
CA ASP A 61 4.66 3.14 -5.65
C ASP A 61 3.24 3.71 -5.77
N GLU A 62 2.91 4.66 -4.90
CA GLU A 62 1.61 5.32 -4.79
C GLU A 62 0.40 4.36 -4.81
N PRO A 63 0.36 3.33 -3.94
CA PRO A 63 -0.68 2.30 -3.99
C PRO A 63 -2.07 2.83 -3.60
N THR A 64 -2.17 4.03 -3.03
CA THR A 64 -3.45 4.66 -2.66
C THR A 64 -4.13 5.37 -3.82
N ILE A 65 -3.46 5.55 -4.97
CA ILE A 65 -4.07 6.20 -6.14
C ILE A 65 -5.39 5.53 -6.51
N GLY A 66 -6.44 6.36 -6.58
CA GLY A 66 -7.80 5.92 -6.94
C GLY A 66 -8.55 5.15 -5.85
N LEU A 67 -7.99 5.05 -4.63
CA LEU A 67 -8.72 4.51 -3.49
C LEU A 67 -9.61 5.57 -2.83
N HIS A 68 -10.75 5.12 -2.35
CA HIS A 68 -11.54 5.91 -1.41
C HIS A 68 -10.84 5.89 -0.02
N PRO A 69 -10.92 6.95 0.80
CA PRO A 69 -10.29 6.98 2.12
C PRO A 69 -10.58 5.77 3.02
N SER A 70 -11.80 5.21 2.95
CA SER A 70 -12.14 3.97 3.67
C SER A 70 -11.32 2.74 3.23
N ASP A 71 -10.86 2.73 1.98
CA ASP A 71 -10.14 1.61 1.41
C ASP A 71 -8.64 1.70 1.72
N VAL A 72 -8.12 2.91 2.03
CA VAL A 72 -6.75 3.12 2.50
C VAL A 72 -6.50 2.34 3.79
N MET A 73 -7.45 2.38 4.75
CA MET A 73 -7.33 1.60 5.99
C MET A 73 -7.30 0.09 5.74
N THR A 74 -8.06 -0.38 4.75
CA THR A 74 -8.04 -1.79 4.35
C THR A 74 -6.69 -2.18 3.75
N LEU A 75 -6.11 -1.30 2.91
CA LEU A 75 -4.77 -1.50 2.34
C LEU A 75 -3.70 -1.54 3.46
N LEU A 76 -3.78 -0.66 4.45
CA LEU A 76 -2.87 -0.67 5.61
C LEU A 76 -2.95 -1.99 6.39
N ASN A 77 -4.16 -2.55 6.59
CA ASN A 77 -4.32 -3.86 7.22
C ASN A 77 -3.67 -4.98 6.41
N VAL A 78 -3.68 -4.87 5.08
CA VAL A 78 -2.98 -5.83 4.20
C VAL A 78 -1.47 -5.70 4.36
N PHE A 79 -0.92 -4.48 4.40
CA PHE A 79 0.50 -4.25 4.67
C PHE A 79 0.91 -4.82 6.03
N GLN A 80 0.11 -4.57 7.07
CA GLN A 80 0.36 -5.14 8.39
C GLN A 80 0.39 -6.67 8.34
N SER A 81 -0.55 -7.29 7.62
CA SER A 81 -0.55 -8.74 7.46
C SER A 81 0.71 -9.27 6.77
N LEU A 82 1.29 -8.56 5.79
CA LEU A 82 2.57 -8.93 5.18
C LEU A 82 3.71 -8.87 6.20
N ILE A 83 3.77 -7.79 6.97
CA ILE A 83 4.78 -7.56 8.01
C ILE A 83 4.69 -8.64 9.10
N ASP A 84 3.49 -8.97 9.55
CA ASP A 84 3.25 -10.02 10.55
C ASP A 84 3.72 -11.41 10.07
N HIS A 85 3.76 -11.62 8.75
CA HIS A 85 4.30 -12.84 8.13
C HIS A 85 5.81 -12.76 7.81
N GLY A 86 6.50 -11.72 8.27
CA GLY A 86 7.94 -11.57 8.16
C GLY A 86 8.44 -10.85 6.90
N ALA A 87 7.55 -10.19 6.16
CA ALA A 87 7.94 -9.37 5.02
C ALA A 87 8.40 -7.98 5.46
N THR A 88 9.24 -7.33 4.65
CA THR A 88 9.51 -5.91 4.71
C THR A 88 8.66 -5.20 3.66
N VAL A 89 7.97 -4.14 4.06
CA VAL A 89 7.12 -3.33 3.16
C VAL A 89 7.70 -1.93 3.04
N ILE A 90 7.99 -1.51 1.81
CA ILE A 90 8.47 -0.16 1.46
C ILE A 90 7.37 0.48 0.61
N VAL A 91 6.89 1.66 1.03
CA VAL A 91 5.82 2.37 0.33
C VAL A 91 6.31 3.77 -0.02
N ILE A 92 6.20 4.13 -1.28
CA ILE A 92 6.40 5.50 -1.77
C ILE A 92 5.02 6.14 -1.79
N GLU A 93 4.79 7.12 -0.93
CA GLU A 93 3.46 7.69 -0.73
C GLU A 93 3.49 9.15 -0.28
N HIS A 94 2.37 9.82 -0.52
CA HIS A 94 2.07 11.16 -0.03
C HIS A 94 0.73 11.23 0.74
N ASP A 95 0.01 10.11 0.83
CA ASP A 95 -1.17 10.00 1.66
C ASP A 95 -0.80 10.03 3.15
N LEU A 96 -1.41 10.96 3.89
CA LEU A 96 -1.06 11.22 5.28
C LEU A 96 -1.45 10.08 6.23
N ASP A 97 -2.48 9.32 5.90
CA ASP A 97 -2.90 8.19 6.73
C ASP A 97 -1.91 7.04 6.60
N VAL A 98 -1.35 6.81 5.39
CA VAL A 98 -0.26 5.84 5.19
C VAL A 98 0.99 6.29 5.93
N ILE A 99 1.39 7.57 5.78
CA ILE A 99 2.60 8.11 6.40
C ILE A 99 2.52 8.03 7.93
N ARG A 100 1.37 8.37 8.54
CA ARG A 100 1.16 8.31 9.99
C ARG A 100 1.23 6.89 10.55
N ASN A 101 0.91 5.88 9.76
CA ASN A 101 0.92 4.48 10.16
C ASN A 101 2.24 3.75 9.84
N ALA A 102 3.24 4.43 9.27
CA ALA A 102 4.55 3.85 9.01
C ALA A 102 5.36 3.65 10.30
N ASP A 103 6.13 2.56 10.37
CA ASP A 103 7.09 2.36 11.46
C ASP A 103 8.30 3.29 11.33
N TYR A 104 8.68 3.60 10.09
CA TYR A 104 9.84 4.42 9.77
C TYR A 104 9.61 5.20 8.48
N ILE A 105 9.98 6.47 8.47
CA ILE A 105 9.80 7.39 7.35
C ILE A 105 11.18 7.84 6.87
N ILE A 106 11.35 7.88 5.55
CA ILE A 106 12.46 8.54 4.86
C ILE A 106 11.85 9.70 4.09
N ASP A 107 11.96 10.91 4.64
CA ASP A 107 11.41 12.13 4.02
C ASP A 107 12.39 12.72 3.03
N MET A 108 11.94 12.91 1.80
CA MET A 108 12.76 13.38 0.68
C MET A 108 12.29 14.75 0.21
N GLY A 109 13.24 15.64 0.01
CA GLY A 109 12.94 17.02 -0.43
C GLY A 109 14.21 17.86 -0.56
N PRO A 110 14.07 19.25 -0.41
CA PRO A 110 12.81 20.04 -0.39
C PRO A 110 12.29 20.26 -1.79
N GLY A 111 12.41 19.85 -2.79
CA GLY A 111 11.87 20.07 -4.15
C GLY A 111 11.86 18.79 -4.97
N GLY A 112 11.61 18.94 -6.25
CA GLY A 112 11.62 17.84 -7.23
C GLY A 112 12.68 18.03 -8.31
N GLY A 113 12.90 17.02 -9.15
CA GLY A 113 13.85 17.08 -10.25
C GLY A 113 15.30 17.24 -9.80
N SER A 114 16.09 18.05 -10.54
CA SER A 114 17.52 18.28 -10.26
C SER A 114 17.80 18.96 -8.91
N GLU A 115 16.84 19.69 -8.37
CA GLU A 115 16.95 20.41 -7.08
C GLU A 115 16.42 19.61 -5.90
N GLY A 116 15.83 18.45 -6.14
CA GLY A 116 15.24 17.57 -5.12
C GLY A 116 16.01 16.27 -4.91
N GLY A 117 15.32 15.32 -4.29
CA GLY A 117 15.83 13.96 -4.11
C GLY A 117 16.88 13.80 -3.00
N ARG A 118 16.95 14.75 -2.06
CA ARG A 118 17.78 14.65 -0.85
C ARG A 118 16.96 14.12 0.31
N ILE A 119 17.56 13.30 1.16
CA ILE A 119 16.95 12.92 2.42
C ILE A 119 17.05 14.14 3.35
N VAL A 120 15.90 14.65 3.77
CA VAL A 120 15.81 15.82 4.68
C VAL A 120 15.58 15.39 6.12
N ALA A 121 14.89 14.27 6.32
CA ALA A 121 14.69 13.69 7.64
C ALA A 121 14.44 12.19 7.56
N THR A 122 14.80 11.45 8.61
CA THR A 122 14.49 10.03 8.75
C THR A 122 14.10 9.71 10.19
N GLY A 123 13.20 8.78 10.39
CA GLY A 123 12.83 8.33 11.73
C GLY A 123 11.39 7.86 11.82
N THR A 124 10.93 7.60 13.03
CA THR A 124 9.51 7.31 13.29
C THR A 124 8.63 8.53 12.99
N PRO A 125 7.32 8.37 12.78
CA PRO A 125 6.41 9.51 12.56
C PRO A 125 6.57 10.60 13.63
N GLU A 126 6.78 10.22 14.89
CA GLU A 126 6.99 11.15 16.00
C GLU A 126 8.30 11.95 15.85
N GLN A 127 9.38 11.33 15.38
CA GLN A 127 10.65 11.99 15.12
C GLN A 127 10.55 12.94 13.93
N ILE A 128 9.88 12.53 12.85
CA ILE A 128 9.63 13.36 11.67
C ILE A 128 8.81 14.61 12.04
N ARG A 129 7.78 14.45 12.88
CA ARG A 129 6.96 15.56 13.38
C ARG A 129 7.78 16.63 14.11
N ARG A 130 8.86 16.23 14.77
CA ARG A 130 9.76 17.14 15.51
C ARG A 130 10.89 17.73 14.66
N SER A 131 11.04 17.25 13.42
CA SER A 131 12.08 17.74 12.52
C SER A 131 11.71 19.12 11.95
N ASN A 132 12.59 20.10 12.11
CA ASN A 132 12.40 21.42 11.52
C ASN A 132 12.63 21.43 10.00
N GLU A 133 13.32 20.44 9.47
CA GLU A 133 13.65 20.33 8.04
C GLU A 133 12.55 19.62 7.25
N SER A 134 11.75 18.79 7.92
CA SER A 134 10.66 18.04 7.28
C SER A 134 9.45 18.94 7.02
N VAL A 135 9.05 19.02 5.75
CA VAL A 135 7.75 19.61 5.38
C VAL A 135 6.63 18.66 5.77
N THR A 136 6.81 17.36 5.51
CA THR A 136 5.86 16.28 5.85
C THR A 136 5.52 16.28 7.34
N GLY A 137 6.51 16.48 8.20
CA GLY A 137 6.36 16.52 9.65
C GLY A 137 5.36 17.55 10.18
N LYS A 138 5.04 18.58 9.39
CA LYS A 138 4.05 19.60 9.75
C LYS A 138 2.61 19.15 9.59
N PHE A 139 2.40 18.05 8.87
CA PHE A 139 1.06 17.54 8.49
C PHE A 139 0.71 16.18 9.11
N ILE A 140 1.65 15.47 9.70
CA ILE A 140 1.46 14.15 10.31
C ILE A 140 1.34 14.22 11.83
#